data_8fbafcda44f4dff84c5c9784efd8c40b
#
_entry.id   8fbafcda44f4dff84c5c9784efd8c40b
#
_cell.length_a   1.000
_cell.length_b   1.000
_cell.length_c   1.000
_cell.angle_alpha   90.00
_cell.angle_beta   90.00
_cell.angle_gamma   90.00
#
_symmetry.space_group_name_H-M   'P 1'
#
loop_
_entity.id
_entity.type
_entity.pdbx_description
1 polymer ?
#
loop_
_entity_poly.entity_id
_entity_poly.type
_entity_poly.pdbx_seq_one_letter_code
_entity_poly.pdbx_strand_id
1 'polypeptide(L)'
;MVDCFFGFLSLRVLLMKTVKDGGKKLSFLSIYFLGINAVIGSGAFLLPQVIYRDMNLMSVFVLLFAALTVSMVALCYADLASRFKESGAAWIYSYNAFGRFTGFELGIFIWFLGCCTLSAEVVALLTTLKSFLPAFNNPVVYYSSVFGLIILFAIINFFGRTLVKLVDNTSSAAKMITIIIFIVVGAFVIHFSHFKPVIPTAAANSFTGFFHHFGAAFSVVFYLFTGFSFLPIAAKQMNNPEKNIPRVLIAVMISVSILYSLMMLVAIGILGTRMSDYSTPIAIAFRDGVGTWGYFLVIAGMLISIFGVAFTASFNTPSLIASLANEHGMLPKVVGKKNRYNAPWISIILTAVVSLLLVTQSYLFLVSCIVLASFVQYVPTIFADIRFLHTNEFPTHGFKLPGKYIIPALALLISLYMVTNFTVKTIMVGVIVAVLAAIAYIFIEKDEEKEKERQAKLAQLRKKN
;
A
#
# COMPACT_ATOMS: atom_id res chain seq x y z
N MET A 1 36.21 -15.90 -10.99
CA MET A 1 36.43 -14.44 -11.10
C MET A 1 35.96 -13.87 -12.45
N VAL A 2 36.10 -14.60 -13.58
CA VAL A 2 35.67 -14.19 -14.92
C VAL A 2 34.16 -14.17 -15.06
N ASP A 3 33.43 -15.11 -14.46
CA ASP A 3 31.96 -15.19 -14.55
C ASP A 3 31.23 -14.08 -13.78
N CYS A 4 31.83 -13.56 -12.70
CA CYS A 4 31.32 -12.36 -12.00
C CYS A 4 31.44 -11.09 -12.86
N PHE A 5 32.47 -11.01 -13.69
CA PHE A 5 32.69 -9.85 -14.56
C PHE A 5 31.71 -9.81 -15.75
N PHE A 6 31.37 -10.96 -16.30
CA PHE A 6 30.34 -11.09 -17.34
C PHE A 6 28.95 -10.81 -16.82
N GLY A 7 28.63 -11.21 -15.58
CA GLY A 7 27.38 -10.83 -14.90
C GLY A 7 27.24 -9.32 -14.72
N PHE A 8 28.35 -8.63 -14.36
CA PHE A 8 28.36 -7.17 -14.21
C PHE A 8 28.23 -6.41 -15.55
N LEU A 9 28.80 -6.97 -16.61
CA LEU A 9 28.71 -6.38 -17.97
C LEU A 9 27.30 -6.55 -18.55
N SER A 10 26.66 -7.70 -18.35
CA SER A 10 25.26 -7.95 -18.76
C SER A 10 24.28 -7.08 -18.00
N LEU A 11 24.51 -6.86 -16.69
CA LEU A 11 23.74 -5.92 -15.86
C LEU A 11 23.91 -4.47 -16.35
N ARG A 12 25.12 -4.08 -16.76
CA ARG A 12 25.41 -2.75 -17.30
C ARG A 12 24.74 -2.51 -18.66
N VAL A 13 24.70 -3.51 -19.52
CA VAL A 13 24.00 -3.46 -20.82
C VAL A 13 22.50 -3.43 -20.64
N LEU A 14 21.97 -4.19 -19.68
CA LEU A 14 20.54 -4.14 -19.30
C LEU A 14 20.17 -2.78 -18.70
N LEU A 15 21.03 -2.23 -17.83
CA LEU A 15 20.87 -0.89 -17.24
C LEU A 15 20.95 0.22 -18.30
N MET A 16 21.83 0.11 -19.30
CA MET A 16 21.91 1.07 -20.40
C MET A 16 20.71 1.00 -21.35
N LYS A 17 20.09 -0.17 -21.57
CA LYS A 17 18.84 -0.31 -22.32
C LYS A 17 17.65 0.33 -21.59
N THR A 18 17.58 0.19 -20.27
CA THR A 18 16.53 0.84 -19.45
C THR A 18 16.71 2.36 -19.39
N VAL A 19 17.94 2.89 -19.44
CA VAL A 19 18.19 4.35 -19.46
C VAL A 19 17.75 4.99 -20.79
N LYS A 20 17.78 4.27 -21.92
CA LYS A 20 17.27 4.76 -23.22
C LYS A 20 15.74 4.80 -23.32
N ASP A 21 15.00 4.11 -22.44
CA ASP A 21 13.52 4.10 -22.41
C ASP A 21 12.91 5.26 -21.58
N GLY A 22 13.69 6.24 -21.17
CA GLY A 22 13.33 7.36 -20.26
C GLY A 22 12.26 8.33 -20.76
N GLY A 23 11.48 7.99 -21.77
CA GLY A 23 10.37 8.83 -22.28
C GLY A 23 9.10 8.08 -22.64
N LYS A 24 9.07 6.74 -22.62
CA LYS A 24 7.85 6.00 -22.96
C LYS A 24 6.93 5.89 -21.75
N LYS A 25 5.70 6.36 -21.90
CA LYS A 25 4.64 6.21 -20.91
C LYS A 25 4.32 4.73 -20.69
N LEU A 26 3.83 4.40 -19.46
CA LEU A 26 3.49 3.04 -19.08
C LEU A 26 2.31 2.49 -19.90
N SER A 27 2.43 1.25 -20.39
CA SER A 27 1.35 0.52 -21.04
C SER A 27 0.32 0.02 -20.03
N PHE A 28 -0.85 -0.42 -20.48
CA PHE A 28 -1.88 -1.02 -19.63
C PHE A 28 -1.33 -2.16 -18.76
N LEU A 29 -0.57 -3.08 -19.36
CA LEU A 29 -0.01 -4.23 -18.63
C LEU A 29 1.01 -3.80 -17.56
N SER A 30 1.83 -2.78 -17.84
CA SER A 30 2.76 -2.23 -16.84
C SER A 30 2.01 -1.56 -15.69
N ILE A 31 0.90 -0.88 -15.97
CA ILE A 31 0.05 -0.26 -14.95
C ILE A 31 -0.65 -1.34 -14.11
N TYR A 32 -1.09 -2.43 -14.75
CA TYR A 32 -1.70 -3.58 -14.07
C TYR A 32 -0.69 -4.24 -13.11
N PHE A 33 0.55 -4.51 -13.55
CA PHE A 33 1.58 -5.06 -12.66
C PHE A 33 1.96 -4.09 -11.55
N LEU A 34 1.99 -2.78 -11.81
CA LEU A 34 2.16 -1.77 -10.76
C LEU A 34 1.04 -1.87 -9.71
N GLY A 35 -0.21 -2.02 -10.14
CA GLY A 35 -1.35 -2.22 -9.26
C GLY A 35 -1.27 -3.52 -8.45
N ILE A 36 -0.92 -4.63 -9.09
CA ILE A 36 -0.68 -5.92 -8.42
C ILE A 36 0.45 -5.78 -7.38
N ASN A 37 1.55 -5.10 -7.71
CA ASN A 37 2.65 -4.88 -6.77
C ASN A 37 2.23 -4.02 -5.58
N ALA A 38 1.40 -3.03 -5.80
CA ALA A 38 0.93 -2.14 -4.75
C ALA A 38 -0.02 -2.84 -3.75
N VAL A 39 -0.82 -3.82 -4.21
CA VAL A 39 -1.82 -4.51 -3.37
C VAL A 39 -1.27 -5.78 -2.75
N ILE A 40 -0.56 -6.64 -3.51
CA ILE A 40 -0.03 -7.91 -2.98
C ILE A 40 1.32 -7.66 -2.31
N GLY A 41 1.30 -7.54 -0.98
CA GLY A 41 2.48 -7.41 -0.12
C GLY A 41 2.65 -8.59 0.83
N SER A 42 3.25 -8.33 1.97
CA SER A 42 3.48 -9.31 3.05
C SER A 42 2.18 -9.90 3.62
N GLY A 43 1.12 -9.09 3.63
CA GLY A 43 -0.17 -9.48 4.20
C GLY A 43 -0.73 -10.77 3.62
N ALA A 44 -0.62 -10.96 2.29
CA ALA A 44 -1.08 -12.15 1.61
C ALA A 44 -0.52 -13.45 2.21
N PHE A 45 0.72 -13.42 2.65
CA PHE A 45 1.44 -14.60 3.12
C PHE A 45 1.46 -14.75 4.65
N LEU A 46 1.44 -13.64 5.40
CA LEU A 46 1.62 -13.64 6.85
C LEU A 46 0.30 -13.53 7.63
N LEU A 47 -0.72 -12.88 7.08
CA LEU A 47 -1.98 -12.63 7.81
C LEU A 47 -3.03 -13.76 7.74
N PRO A 48 -2.98 -14.73 6.82
CA PRO A 48 -3.96 -15.81 6.78
C PRO A 48 -4.15 -16.53 8.12
N GLN A 49 -3.08 -16.72 8.92
CA GLN A 49 -3.16 -17.29 10.27
C GLN A 49 -4.04 -16.46 11.23
N VAL A 50 -3.89 -15.13 11.19
CA VAL A 50 -4.63 -14.21 12.08
C VAL A 50 -6.11 -14.25 11.75
N ILE A 51 -6.42 -14.15 10.44
CA ILE A 51 -7.79 -14.18 9.92
C ILE A 51 -8.47 -15.51 10.22
N TYR A 52 -7.74 -16.61 10.03
CA TYR A 52 -8.23 -17.96 10.31
C TYR A 52 -8.50 -18.17 11.81
N ARG A 53 -7.61 -17.69 12.68
CA ARG A 53 -7.79 -17.78 14.14
C ARG A 53 -9.10 -17.13 14.61
N ASP A 54 -9.49 -16.01 14.00
CA ASP A 54 -10.70 -15.28 14.37
C ASP A 54 -11.96 -15.89 13.75
N MET A 55 -11.90 -16.49 12.54
CA MET A 55 -13.09 -16.90 11.80
C MET A 55 -13.03 -18.32 11.18
N ASN A 56 -11.98 -19.09 11.38
CA ASN A 56 -11.79 -20.42 10.77
C ASN A 56 -12.10 -20.41 9.25
N LEU A 57 -12.87 -21.37 8.72
CA LEU A 57 -13.27 -21.40 7.31
C LEU A 57 -14.09 -20.17 6.89
N MET A 58 -14.85 -19.58 7.82
CA MET A 58 -15.63 -18.35 7.56
C MET A 58 -14.71 -17.16 7.18
N SER A 59 -13.40 -17.23 7.45
CA SER A 59 -12.39 -16.28 7.00
C SER A 59 -12.40 -16.04 5.49
N VAL A 60 -12.75 -17.03 4.68
CA VAL A 60 -12.92 -16.89 3.22
C VAL A 60 -14.10 -15.97 2.89
N PHE A 61 -15.21 -16.09 3.63
CA PHE A 61 -16.35 -15.20 3.48
C PHE A 61 -15.98 -13.76 3.90
N VAL A 62 -15.27 -13.60 5.03
CA VAL A 62 -14.77 -12.27 5.47
C VAL A 62 -13.89 -11.66 4.39
N LEU A 63 -13.05 -12.46 3.73
CA LEU A 63 -12.17 -12.01 2.66
C LEU A 63 -12.97 -11.53 1.43
N LEU A 64 -13.98 -12.29 1.00
CA LEU A 64 -14.86 -11.92 -0.11
C LEU A 64 -15.68 -10.67 0.22
N PHE A 65 -16.17 -10.55 1.46
CA PHE A 65 -16.90 -9.38 1.92
C PHE A 65 -16.01 -8.13 1.95
N ALA A 66 -14.77 -8.25 2.45
CA ALA A 66 -13.80 -7.15 2.42
C ALA A 66 -13.41 -6.77 0.98
N ALA A 67 -13.20 -7.77 0.10
CA ALA A 67 -12.93 -7.55 -1.31
C ALA A 67 -14.07 -6.74 -1.98
N LEU A 68 -15.32 -7.09 -1.72
CA LEU A 68 -16.49 -6.36 -2.22
C LEU A 68 -16.49 -4.92 -1.69
N THR A 69 -16.27 -4.74 -0.39
CA THR A 69 -16.25 -3.43 0.27
C THR A 69 -15.16 -2.52 -0.30
N VAL A 70 -13.93 -3.03 -0.37
CA VAL A 70 -12.80 -2.24 -0.90
C VAL A 70 -12.97 -1.98 -2.40
N SER A 71 -13.61 -2.91 -3.13
CA SER A 71 -13.95 -2.68 -4.55
C SER A 71 -14.93 -1.52 -4.73
N MET A 72 -15.88 -1.32 -3.81
CA MET A 72 -16.76 -0.14 -3.85
C MET A 72 -15.98 1.16 -3.69
N VAL A 73 -15.02 1.20 -2.76
CA VAL A 73 -14.11 2.34 -2.61
C VAL A 73 -13.25 2.52 -3.88
N ALA A 74 -12.69 1.44 -4.42
CA ALA A 74 -11.89 1.48 -5.64
C ALA A 74 -12.69 1.98 -6.86
N LEU A 75 -14.00 1.72 -6.92
CA LEU A 75 -14.89 2.25 -7.96
C LEU A 75 -15.07 3.78 -7.83
N CYS A 76 -15.18 4.33 -6.61
CA CYS A 76 -15.16 5.77 -6.40
C CYS A 76 -13.82 6.39 -6.85
N TYR A 77 -12.69 5.74 -6.53
CA TYR A 77 -11.37 6.16 -7.04
C TYR A 77 -11.28 6.08 -8.57
N ALA A 78 -11.92 5.08 -9.18
CA ALA A 78 -11.96 4.92 -10.62
C ALA A 78 -12.75 6.05 -11.30
N ASP A 79 -13.89 6.46 -10.72
CA ASP A 79 -14.68 7.59 -11.22
C ASP A 79 -13.87 8.89 -11.11
N LEU A 80 -13.29 9.16 -9.94
CA LEU A 80 -12.44 10.34 -9.72
C LEU A 80 -11.21 10.36 -10.64
N ALA A 81 -10.52 9.22 -10.80
CA ALA A 81 -9.38 9.12 -11.73
C ALA A 81 -9.79 9.34 -13.20
N SER A 82 -11.06 9.12 -13.55
CA SER A 82 -11.58 9.45 -14.88
C SER A 82 -11.84 10.94 -15.08
N ARG A 83 -11.93 11.71 -13.99
CA ARG A 83 -12.17 13.16 -14.00
C ARG A 83 -10.88 13.97 -13.98
N PHE A 84 -9.82 13.43 -13.33
CA PHE A 84 -8.56 14.14 -13.11
C PHE A 84 -7.39 13.46 -13.83
N LYS A 85 -6.60 14.23 -14.58
CA LYS A 85 -5.37 13.77 -15.26
C LYS A 85 -4.12 13.95 -14.42
N GLU A 86 -4.25 14.63 -13.29
CA GLU A 86 -3.16 15.02 -12.41
C GLU A 86 -2.72 13.86 -11.52
N SER A 87 -1.45 13.82 -11.17
CA SER A 87 -0.93 12.87 -10.16
C SER A 87 -1.23 13.40 -8.77
N GLY A 88 -1.76 12.55 -7.88
CA GLY A 88 -2.05 12.97 -6.50
C GLY A 88 -3.08 12.10 -5.80
N ALA A 89 -3.92 11.39 -6.54
CA ALA A 89 -4.95 10.51 -5.98
C ALA A 89 -5.84 11.24 -4.94
N ALA A 90 -6.07 10.61 -3.78
CA ALA A 90 -7.01 11.09 -2.77
C ALA A 90 -6.83 12.54 -2.36
N TRP A 91 -5.58 13.03 -2.22
CA TRP A 91 -5.37 14.40 -1.76
C TRP A 91 -5.78 15.44 -2.81
N ILE A 92 -5.59 15.16 -4.12
CA ILE A 92 -5.98 16.10 -5.18
C ILE A 92 -7.49 16.14 -5.35
N TYR A 93 -8.17 14.99 -5.20
CA TYR A 93 -9.63 14.92 -5.24
C TYR A 93 -10.24 15.72 -4.11
N SER A 94 -9.70 15.57 -2.90
CA SER A 94 -10.18 16.29 -1.72
C SER A 94 -9.79 17.76 -1.72
N TYR A 95 -8.63 18.12 -2.28
CA TYR A 95 -8.25 19.52 -2.51
C TYR A 95 -9.28 20.24 -3.39
N ASN A 96 -9.65 19.64 -4.52
CA ASN A 96 -10.63 20.23 -5.43
C ASN A 96 -12.05 20.20 -4.86
N ALA A 97 -12.37 19.26 -3.99
CA ALA A 97 -13.68 19.17 -3.36
C ALA A 97 -13.83 20.08 -2.13
N PHE A 98 -12.84 20.15 -1.26
CA PHE A 98 -12.97 20.73 0.09
C PHE A 98 -11.93 21.80 0.42
N GLY A 99 -11.01 22.10 -0.51
CA GLY A 99 -10.01 23.14 -0.37
C GLY A 99 -8.66 22.66 0.15
N ARG A 100 -7.76 23.66 0.32
CA ARG A 100 -6.32 23.45 0.54
C ARG A 100 -6.00 22.69 1.82
N PHE A 101 -6.67 22.99 2.93
CA PHE A 101 -6.44 22.34 4.22
C PHE A 101 -6.70 20.83 4.15
N THR A 102 -7.86 20.43 3.61
CA THR A 102 -8.23 19.00 3.49
C THR A 102 -7.27 18.26 2.56
N GLY A 103 -6.88 18.88 1.43
CA GLY A 103 -5.88 18.32 0.53
C GLY A 103 -4.52 18.13 1.18
N PHE A 104 -4.08 19.09 2.00
CA PHE A 104 -2.84 19.03 2.77
C PHE A 104 -2.85 17.88 3.79
N GLU A 105 -3.90 17.83 4.64
CA GLU A 105 -4.07 16.78 5.64
C GLU A 105 -3.99 15.40 5.00
N LEU A 106 -4.74 15.17 3.92
CA LEU A 106 -4.71 13.90 3.21
C LEU A 106 -3.35 13.60 2.58
N GLY A 107 -2.66 14.59 2.06
CA GLY A 107 -1.29 14.44 1.56
C GLY A 107 -0.33 13.92 2.64
N ILE A 108 -0.41 14.44 3.85
CA ILE A 108 0.37 13.99 5.01
C ILE A 108 -0.04 12.57 5.44
N PHE A 109 -1.35 12.25 5.47
CA PHE A 109 -1.80 10.89 5.80
C PHE A 109 -1.38 9.85 4.76
N ILE A 110 -1.36 10.19 3.46
CA ILE A 110 -0.86 9.28 2.41
C ILE A 110 0.66 9.07 2.57
N TRP A 111 1.42 10.10 2.91
CA TRP A 111 2.83 9.98 3.23
C TRP A 111 3.08 9.12 4.47
N PHE A 112 2.32 9.34 5.56
CA PHE A 112 2.39 8.53 6.76
C PHE A 112 2.05 7.07 6.50
N LEU A 113 1.00 6.80 5.70
CA LEU A 113 0.67 5.45 5.22
C LEU A 113 1.85 4.81 4.50
N GLY A 114 2.54 5.54 3.64
CA GLY A 114 3.74 5.07 2.95
C GLY A 114 4.90 4.72 3.91
N CYS A 115 5.11 5.54 4.95
CA CYS A 115 6.09 5.24 6.00
C CYS A 115 5.72 3.97 6.80
N CYS A 116 4.44 3.82 7.17
CA CYS A 116 3.94 2.60 7.82
C CYS A 116 4.11 1.37 6.92
N THR A 117 3.82 1.50 5.62
CA THR A 117 3.97 0.41 4.65
C THR A 117 5.43 -0.01 4.52
N LEU A 118 6.37 0.93 4.35
CA LEU A 118 7.79 0.63 4.31
C LEU A 118 8.23 -0.11 5.58
N SER A 119 7.83 0.38 6.74
CA SER A 119 8.20 -0.23 8.03
C SER A 119 7.58 -1.62 8.20
N ALA A 120 6.30 -1.80 7.85
CA ALA A 120 5.60 -3.08 7.93
C ALA A 120 6.25 -4.13 7.02
N GLU A 121 6.57 -3.76 5.77
CA GLU A 121 7.19 -4.69 4.83
C GLU A 121 8.62 -5.06 5.24
N VAL A 122 9.41 -4.13 5.81
CA VAL A 122 10.75 -4.43 6.34
C VAL A 122 10.64 -5.38 7.54
N VAL A 123 9.72 -5.14 8.49
CA VAL A 123 9.47 -6.05 9.63
C VAL A 123 9.01 -7.43 9.13
N ALA A 124 8.13 -7.47 8.14
CA ALA A 124 7.65 -8.71 7.54
C ALA A 124 8.77 -9.50 6.85
N LEU A 125 9.67 -8.82 6.13
CA LEU A 125 10.83 -9.43 5.48
C LEU A 125 11.73 -10.12 6.52
N LEU A 126 12.09 -9.41 7.58
CA LEU A 126 12.95 -9.95 8.64
C LEU A 126 12.22 -11.04 9.45
N THR A 127 10.91 -10.95 9.66
CA THR A 127 10.11 -12.00 10.28
C THR A 127 10.10 -13.26 9.42
N THR A 128 10.00 -13.11 8.10
CA THR A 128 10.09 -14.22 7.16
C THR A 128 11.49 -14.85 7.19
N LEU A 129 12.56 -14.07 7.19
CA LEU A 129 13.94 -14.58 7.34
C LEU A 129 14.14 -15.31 8.66
N LYS A 130 13.61 -14.79 9.76
CA LYS A 130 13.67 -15.41 11.09
C LYS A 130 13.04 -16.81 11.11
N SER A 131 12.04 -17.10 10.27
CA SER A 131 11.36 -18.40 10.25
C SER A 131 12.25 -19.57 9.81
N PHE A 132 13.37 -19.30 9.12
CA PHE A 132 14.30 -20.34 8.63
C PHE A 132 15.78 -20.03 8.87
N LEU A 133 16.15 -18.83 9.32
CA LEU A 133 17.52 -18.44 9.67
C LEU A 133 17.61 -18.13 11.17
N PRO A 134 18.17 -19.05 12.00
CA PRO A 134 18.23 -18.88 13.45
C PRO A 134 19.02 -17.64 13.90
N ALA A 135 19.95 -17.12 13.08
CA ALA A 135 20.71 -15.91 13.37
C ALA A 135 19.82 -14.71 13.73
N PHE A 136 18.64 -14.59 13.08
CA PHE A 136 17.69 -13.51 13.35
C PHE A 136 16.88 -13.69 14.64
N ASN A 137 17.08 -14.77 15.39
CA ASN A 137 16.55 -14.91 16.76
C ASN A 137 17.30 -14.01 17.75
N ASN A 138 18.54 -13.62 17.43
CA ASN A 138 19.28 -12.63 18.21
C ASN A 138 18.69 -11.22 17.97
N PRO A 139 18.19 -10.52 19.01
CA PRO A 139 17.60 -9.19 18.86
C PRO A 139 18.54 -8.16 18.22
N VAL A 140 19.85 -8.24 18.52
CA VAL A 140 20.84 -7.31 17.94
C VAL A 140 20.94 -7.51 16.43
N VAL A 141 21.04 -8.76 15.97
CA VAL A 141 21.08 -9.07 14.53
C VAL A 141 19.77 -8.66 13.85
N TYR A 142 18.63 -8.93 14.47
CA TYR A 142 17.32 -8.58 13.93
C TYR A 142 17.19 -7.05 13.77
N TYR A 143 17.35 -6.27 14.84
CA TYR A 143 17.15 -4.83 14.79
C TYR A 143 18.22 -4.11 13.97
N SER A 144 19.50 -4.54 14.03
CA SER A 144 20.52 -3.95 13.15
C SER A 144 20.21 -4.19 11.66
N SER A 145 19.66 -5.35 11.30
CA SER A 145 19.25 -5.66 9.94
C SER A 145 18.02 -4.83 9.51
N VAL A 146 17.04 -4.66 10.40
CA VAL A 146 15.87 -3.82 10.17
C VAL A 146 16.28 -2.36 9.90
N PHE A 147 17.09 -1.78 10.76
CA PHE A 147 17.58 -0.41 10.60
C PHE A 147 18.49 -0.28 9.37
N GLY A 148 19.40 -1.24 9.19
CA GLY A 148 20.32 -1.28 8.05
C GLY A 148 19.59 -1.31 6.71
N LEU A 149 18.48 -2.04 6.60
CA LEU A 149 17.70 -2.14 5.37
C LEU A 149 16.98 -0.83 5.03
N ILE A 150 16.41 -0.13 6.00
CA ILE A 150 15.79 1.19 5.75
C ILE A 150 16.85 2.21 5.32
N ILE A 151 18.01 2.21 5.97
CA ILE A 151 19.12 3.09 5.60
C ILE A 151 19.65 2.75 4.21
N LEU A 152 19.78 1.47 3.89
CA LEU A 152 20.17 1.01 2.54
C LEU A 152 19.21 1.49 1.48
N PHE A 153 17.90 1.36 1.70
CA PHE A 153 16.88 1.88 0.77
C PHE A 153 16.99 3.39 0.61
N ALA A 154 17.17 4.14 1.70
CA ALA A 154 17.38 5.58 1.62
C ALA A 154 18.62 5.92 0.77
N ILE A 155 19.75 5.25 0.98
CA ILE A 155 20.98 5.44 0.20
C ILE A 155 20.72 5.14 -1.29
N ILE A 156 20.08 4.02 -1.63
CA ILE A 156 19.76 3.67 -3.03
C ILE A 156 18.88 4.76 -3.66
N ASN A 157 17.90 5.26 -2.93
CA ASN A 157 16.98 6.28 -3.43
C ASN A 157 17.67 7.64 -3.69
N PHE A 158 18.80 7.94 -3.04
CA PHE A 158 19.61 9.13 -3.34
C PHE A 158 20.19 9.11 -4.77
N PHE A 159 20.35 7.93 -5.37
CA PHE A 159 20.87 7.79 -6.75
C PHE A 159 19.78 7.79 -7.84
N GLY A 160 18.50 7.94 -7.45
CA GLY A 160 17.39 8.13 -8.38
C GLY A 160 16.65 6.86 -8.80
N ARG A 161 15.80 6.98 -9.85
CA ARG A 161 14.68 6.04 -10.17
C ARG A 161 15.03 4.78 -10.95
N THR A 162 16.27 4.56 -11.32
CA THR A 162 16.65 3.61 -12.39
C THR A 162 16.20 2.15 -12.12
N LEU A 163 16.13 1.74 -10.86
CA LEU A 163 15.85 0.34 -10.50
C LEU A 163 14.36 0.06 -10.20
N VAL A 164 13.56 1.09 -9.95
CA VAL A 164 12.18 0.90 -9.45
C VAL A 164 11.31 0.08 -10.40
N LYS A 165 11.33 0.42 -11.71
CA LYS A 165 10.52 -0.30 -12.71
C LYS A 165 10.93 -1.78 -12.85
N LEU A 166 12.23 -2.06 -12.76
CA LEU A 166 12.73 -3.45 -12.84
C LEU A 166 12.29 -4.26 -11.62
N VAL A 167 12.44 -3.70 -10.42
CA VAL A 167 12.04 -4.34 -9.16
C VAL A 167 10.54 -4.56 -9.14
N ASP A 168 9.73 -3.56 -9.52
CA ASP A 168 8.27 -3.67 -9.59
C ASP A 168 7.81 -4.79 -10.52
N ASN A 169 8.33 -4.83 -11.75
CA ASN A 169 7.90 -5.83 -12.73
C ASN A 169 8.33 -7.25 -12.30
N THR A 170 9.59 -7.39 -11.85
CA THR A 170 10.13 -8.70 -11.43
C THR A 170 9.40 -9.21 -10.18
N SER A 171 9.21 -8.35 -9.18
CA SER A 171 8.50 -8.69 -7.94
C SER A 171 7.03 -9.05 -8.23
N SER A 172 6.34 -8.28 -9.09
CA SER A 172 4.96 -8.56 -9.47
C SER A 172 4.79 -9.90 -10.19
N ALA A 173 5.69 -10.20 -11.13
CA ALA A 173 5.67 -11.49 -11.84
C ALA A 173 5.95 -12.64 -10.87
N ALA A 174 6.99 -12.53 -10.04
CA ALA A 174 7.38 -13.57 -9.09
C ALA A 174 6.27 -13.89 -8.09
N LYS A 175 5.63 -12.87 -7.48
CA LYS A 175 4.54 -13.08 -6.53
C LYS A 175 3.32 -13.74 -7.17
N MET A 176 2.93 -13.32 -8.38
CA MET A 176 1.81 -13.93 -9.09
C MET A 176 2.10 -15.38 -9.43
N ILE A 177 3.29 -15.68 -9.96
CA ILE A 177 3.70 -17.06 -10.29
C ILE A 177 3.69 -17.93 -9.02
N THR A 178 4.26 -17.44 -7.92
CA THR A 178 4.29 -18.17 -6.63
C THR A 178 2.88 -18.48 -6.14
N ILE A 179 1.97 -17.50 -6.14
CA ILE A 179 0.59 -17.68 -5.68
C ILE A 179 -0.15 -18.65 -6.59
N ILE A 180 -0.01 -18.53 -7.92
CA ILE A 180 -0.66 -19.42 -8.88
C ILE A 180 -0.15 -20.85 -8.72
N ILE A 181 1.17 -21.08 -8.60
CA ILE A 181 1.73 -22.40 -8.36
C ILE A 181 1.20 -22.97 -7.05
N PHE A 182 1.19 -22.18 -5.96
CA PHE A 182 0.63 -22.60 -4.67
C PHE A 182 -0.83 -23.03 -4.80
N ILE A 183 -1.67 -22.25 -5.49
CA ILE A 183 -3.09 -22.55 -5.68
C ILE A 183 -3.26 -23.83 -6.52
N VAL A 184 -2.62 -23.88 -7.69
CA VAL A 184 -2.82 -25.00 -8.64
C VAL A 184 -2.30 -26.32 -8.07
N VAL A 185 -1.08 -26.33 -7.57
CA VAL A 185 -0.47 -27.56 -7.04
C VAL A 185 -1.08 -27.93 -5.68
N GLY A 186 -1.30 -26.95 -4.82
CA GLY A 186 -1.90 -27.15 -3.49
C GLY A 186 -3.33 -27.69 -3.56
N ALA A 187 -4.10 -27.34 -4.60
CA ALA A 187 -5.46 -27.85 -4.77
C ALA A 187 -5.55 -29.39 -4.90
N PHE A 188 -4.49 -30.06 -5.34
CA PHE A 188 -4.45 -31.53 -5.44
C PHE A 188 -4.16 -32.24 -4.11
N VAL A 189 -3.74 -31.49 -3.09
CA VAL A 189 -3.33 -32.06 -1.79
C VAL A 189 -4.21 -31.57 -0.63
N ILE A 190 -5.36 -31.00 -0.91
CA ILE A 190 -6.33 -30.58 0.10
C ILE A 190 -7.05 -31.76 0.73
N HIS A 191 -7.36 -31.65 2.03
CA HIS A 191 -8.18 -32.58 2.78
C HIS A 191 -9.51 -31.93 3.18
N PHE A 192 -10.64 -32.44 2.68
CA PHE A 192 -11.95 -31.82 2.96
C PHE A 192 -12.34 -31.86 4.45
N SER A 193 -11.78 -32.78 5.25
CA SER A 193 -11.94 -32.78 6.71
C SER A 193 -11.40 -31.52 7.40
N HIS A 194 -10.43 -30.86 6.79
CA HIS A 194 -9.81 -29.65 7.33
C HIS A 194 -10.70 -28.40 7.21
N PHE A 195 -11.80 -28.45 6.48
CA PHE A 195 -12.77 -27.36 6.42
C PHE A 195 -13.70 -27.29 7.63
N LYS A 196 -13.46 -28.09 8.65
CA LYS A 196 -14.17 -28.05 9.94
C LYS A 196 -13.18 -27.70 11.07
N PRO A 197 -13.64 -26.94 12.09
CA PRO A 197 -14.96 -26.29 12.23
C PRO A 197 -15.08 -25.06 11.32
N VAL A 198 -16.32 -24.72 10.90
CA VAL A 198 -16.57 -23.57 10.00
C VAL A 198 -16.35 -22.24 10.71
N ILE A 199 -16.74 -22.16 12.00
CA ILE A 199 -16.63 -20.98 12.84
C ILE A 199 -15.98 -21.41 14.16
N PRO A 200 -15.07 -20.60 14.75
CA PRO A 200 -14.52 -20.87 16.07
C PRO A 200 -15.61 -20.84 17.16
N THR A 201 -15.48 -21.69 18.16
CA THR A 201 -16.46 -21.77 19.28
C THR A 201 -16.65 -20.41 19.94
N ALA A 202 -15.58 -19.62 20.11
CA ALA A 202 -15.65 -18.29 20.70
C ALA A 202 -16.54 -17.32 19.89
N ALA A 203 -16.50 -17.39 18.57
CA ALA A 203 -17.35 -16.59 17.70
C ALA A 203 -18.78 -17.14 17.58
N ALA A 204 -18.96 -18.46 17.76
CA ALA A 204 -20.28 -19.11 17.65
C ALA A 204 -21.16 -18.93 18.89
N ASN A 205 -20.59 -18.62 20.06
CA ASN A 205 -21.28 -18.62 21.35
C ASN A 205 -22.29 -17.47 21.55
N SER A 206 -22.13 -16.35 20.81
CA SER A 206 -23.03 -15.20 20.92
C SER A 206 -22.99 -14.33 19.67
N PHE A 207 -24.09 -13.60 19.43
CA PHE A 207 -24.15 -12.60 18.35
C PHE A 207 -23.07 -11.53 18.49
N THR A 208 -22.87 -11.01 19.68
CA THR A 208 -21.83 -10.03 19.98
C THR A 208 -20.42 -10.60 19.74
N GLY A 209 -20.19 -11.84 20.19
CA GLY A 209 -18.92 -12.55 19.94
C GLY A 209 -18.64 -12.73 18.46
N PHE A 210 -19.66 -13.11 17.67
CA PHE A 210 -19.52 -13.22 16.23
C PHE A 210 -19.06 -11.91 15.57
N PHE A 211 -19.77 -10.80 15.86
CA PHE A 211 -19.43 -9.50 15.26
C PHE A 211 -18.09 -8.94 15.74
N HIS A 212 -17.68 -9.27 16.98
CA HIS A 212 -16.34 -8.91 17.47
C HIS A 212 -15.24 -9.64 16.69
N HIS A 213 -15.31 -10.95 16.53
CA HIS A 213 -14.33 -11.73 15.76
C HIS A 213 -14.40 -11.42 14.27
N PHE A 214 -15.60 -11.24 13.72
CA PHE A 214 -15.80 -10.80 12.34
C PHE A 214 -15.13 -9.44 12.08
N GLY A 215 -15.35 -8.46 12.96
CA GLY A 215 -14.76 -7.12 12.83
C GLY A 215 -13.24 -7.14 12.94
N ALA A 216 -12.68 -7.93 13.88
CA ALA A 216 -11.24 -8.11 14.00
C ALA A 216 -10.64 -8.72 12.72
N ALA A 217 -11.20 -9.83 12.23
CA ALA A 217 -10.78 -10.45 10.98
C ALA A 217 -10.95 -9.50 9.78
N PHE A 218 -12.09 -8.80 9.68
CA PHE A 218 -12.40 -7.86 8.61
C PHE A 218 -11.40 -6.71 8.55
N SER A 219 -11.00 -6.13 9.69
CA SER A 219 -9.99 -5.09 9.75
C SER A 219 -8.63 -5.56 9.21
N VAL A 220 -8.21 -6.77 9.56
CA VAL A 220 -6.97 -7.38 9.05
C VAL A 220 -7.07 -7.68 7.55
N VAL A 221 -8.21 -8.23 7.11
CA VAL A 221 -8.45 -8.53 5.68
C VAL A 221 -8.50 -7.25 4.86
N PHE A 222 -9.05 -6.17 5.39
CA PHE A 222 -9.09 -4.88 4.69
C PHE A 222 -7.69 -4.39 4.29
N TYR A 223 -6.69 -4.60 5.17
CA TYR A 223 -5.30 -4.31 4.84
C TYR A 223 -4.82 -5.03 3.57
N LEU A 224 -5.22 -6.29 3.37
CA LEU A 224 -4.82 -7.09 2.19
C LEU A 224 -5.19 -6.44 0.86
N PHE A 225 -6.21 -5.59 0.86
CA PHE A 225 -6.70 -4.88 -0.32
C PHE A 225 -6.28 -3.42 -0.37
N THR A 226 -5.54 -2.90 0.62
CA THR A 226 -4.98 -1.54 0.55
C THR A 226 -3.90 -1.44 -0.52
N GLY A 227 -3.48 -0.22 -0.85
CA GLY A 227 -2.43 0.00 -1.85
C GLY A 227 -2.94 0.38 -3.24
N PHE A 228 -4.15 -0.03 -3.65
CA PHE A 228 -4.74 0.39 -4.93
C PHE A 228 -4.83 1.93 -5.06
N SER A 229 -4.98 2.64 -3.95
CA SER A 229 -5.07 4.10 -3.89
C SER A 229 -3.78 4.81 -4.32
N PHE A 230 -2.63 4.11 -4.35
CA PHE A 230 -1.38 4.64 -4.89
C PHE A 230 -1.33 4.65 -6.42
N LEU A 231 -2.18 3.87 -7.09
CA LEU A 231 -2.14 3.76 -8.55
C LEU A 231 -2.37 5.12 -9.27
N PRO A 232 -3.36 5.95 -8.90
CA PRO A 232 -3.56 7.25 -9.52
C PRO A 232 -2.42 8.26 -9.26
N ILE A 233 -1.55 8.04 -8.27
CA ILE A 233 -0.37 8.90 -8.03
C ILE A 233 0.59 8.88 -9.24
N ALA A 234 0.65 7.76 -9.95
CA ALA A 234 1.50 7.60 -11.12
C ALA A 234 0.82 8.05 -12.44
N ALA A 235 -0.32 8.72 -12.41
CA ALA A 235 -1.14 9.07 -13.59
C ALA A 235 -0.34 9.77 -14.70
N LYS A 236 0.53 10.74 -14.35
CA LYS A 236 1.36 11.47 -15.33
C LYS A 236 2.33 10.57 -16.12
N GLN A 237 2.66 9.39 -15.60
CA GLN A 237 3.57 8.43 -16.21
C GLN A 237 2.83 7.42 -17.12
N MET A 238 1.51 7.49 -17.21
CA MET A 238 0.65 6.52 -17.90
C MET A 238 0.12 7.05 -19.23
N ASN A 239 -0.14 6.15 -20.16
CA ASN A 239 -0.91 6.47 -21.37
C ASN A 239 -2.39 6.55 -21.01
N ASN A 240 -3.09 7.59 -21.46
CA ASN A 240 -4.54 7.79 -21.27
C ASN A 240 -5.00 7.42 -19.85
N PRO A 241 -4.45 8.08 -18.79
CA PRO A 241 -4.69 7.69 -17.40
C PRO A 241 -6.18 7.68 -17.05
N GLU A 242 -6.95 8.62 -17.58
CA GLU A 242 -8.40 8.75 -17.36
C GLU A 242 -9.22 7.53 -17.82
N LYS A 243 -8.68 6.71 -18.74
CA LYS A 243 -9.30 5.45 -19.21
C LYS A 243 -8.65 4.22 -18.61
N ASN A 244 -7.32 4.24 -18.48
CA ASN A 244 -6.57 3.06 -18.09
C ASN A 244 -6.56 2.83 -16.58
N ILE A 245 -6.50 3.88 -15.74
CA ILE A 245 -6.54 3.73 -14.28
C ILE A 245 -7.84 3.07 -13.82
N PRO A 246 -9.04 3.51 -14.23
CA PRO A 246 -10.29 2.83 -13.86
C PRO A 246 -10.31 1.34 -14.23
N ARG A 247 -9.90 1.01 -15.45
CA ARG A 247 -9.88 -0.37 -15.93
C ARG A 247 -8.88 -1.24 -15.16
N VAL A 248 -7.71 -0.69 -14.87
CA VAL A 248 -6.68 -1.40 -14.08
C VAL A 248 -7.14 -1.58 -12.64
N LEU A 249 -7.72 -0.56 -11.99
CA LEU A 249 -8.25 -0.69 -10.63
C LEU A 249 -9.23 -1.86 -10.53
N ILE A 250 -10.19 -1.94 -11.45
CA ILE A 250 -11.17 -3.03 -11.48
C ILE A 250 -10.49 -4.39 -11.73
N ALA A 251 -9.58 -4.45 -12.72
CA ALA A 251 -8.88 -5.69 -13.03
C ALA A 251 -8.02 -6.20 -11.87
N VAL A 252 -7.30 -5.30 -11.19
CA VAL A 252 -6.49 -5.63 -10.00
C VAL A 252 -7.37 -6.13 -8.88
N MET A 253 -8.46 -5.44 -8.55
CA MET A 253 -9.37 -5.83 -7.46
C MET A 253 -9.97 -7.22 -7.71
N ILE A 254 -10.45 -7.50 -8.92
CA ILE A 254 -10.99 -8.81 -9.28
C ILE A 254 -9.91 -9.89 -9.19
N SER A 255 -8.74 -9.66 -9.78
CA SER A 255 -7.64 -10.64 -9.78
C SER A 255 -7.18 -10.97 -8.37
N VAL A 256 -6.95 -9.95 -7.54
CA VAL A 256 -6.49 -10.12 -6.16
C VAL A 256 -7.55 -10.82 -5.30
N SER A 257 -8.83 -10.48 -5.47
CA SER A 257 -9.93 -11.14 -4.74
C SER A 257 -9.98 -12.65 -5.03
N ILE A 258 -9.84 -13.03 -6.29
CA ILE A 258 -9.82 -14.46 -6.71
C ILE A 258 -8.57 -15.15 -6.14
N LEU A 259 -7.39 -14.54 -6.32
CA LEU A 259 -6.13 -15.13 -5.86
C LEU A 259 -6.11 -15.35 -4.35
N TYR A 260 -6.51 -14.33 -3.57
CA TYR A 260 -6.52 -14.44 -2.10
C TYR A 260 -7.54 -15.47 -1.59
N SER A 261 -8.74 -15.50 -2.18
CA SER A 261 -9.78 -16.46 -1.78
C SER A 261 -9.35 -17.91 -2.06
N LEU A 262 -8.80 -18.16 -3.24
CA LEU A 262 -8.31 -19.48 -3.60
C LEU A 262 -7.09 -19.87 -2.76
N MET A 263 -6.15 -18.95 -2.54
CA MET A 263 -4.99 -19.20 -1.69
C MET A 263 -5.39 -19.55 -0.25
N MET A 264 -6.37 -18.81 0.31
CA MET A 264 -6.89 -19.06 1.64
C MET A 264 -7.57 -20.44 1.74
N LEU A 265 -8.43 -20.77 0.76
CA LEU A 265 -9.09 -22.08 0.69
C LEU A 265 -8.08 -23.23 0.62
N VAL A 266 -7.08 -23.13 -0.24
CA VAL A 266 -6.03 -24.16 -0.37
C VAL A 266 -5.23 -24.30 0.93
N ALA A 267 -4.83 -23.17 1.53
CA ALA A 267 -4.08 -23.19 2.79
C ALA A 267 -4.88 -23.83 3.93
N ILE A 268 -6.18 -23.52 4.06
CA ILE A 268 -7.09 -24.16 5.02
C ILE A 268 -7.23 -25.65 4.71
N GLY A 269 -7.42 -26.00 3.44
CA GLY A 269 -7.57 -27.39 3.02
C GLY A 269 -6.34 -28.26 3.32
N ILE A 270 -5.14 -27.66 3.37
CA ILE A 270 -3.91 -28.39 3.70
C ILE A 270 -3.65 -28.43 5.20
N LEU A 271 -3.73 -27.30 5.91
CA LEU A 271 -3.33 -27.18 7.32
C LEU A 271 -4.47 -27.39 8.31
N GLY A 272 -5.71 -27.08 7.95
CA GLY A 272 -6.83 -27.08 8.88
C GLY A 272 -6.58 -26.16 10.07
N THR A 273 -6.89 -26.64 11.28
CA THR A 273 -6.74 -25.88 12.53
C THR A 273 -5.31 -25.47 12.85
N ARG A 274 -4.31 -26.19 12.35
CA ARG A 274 -2.88 -25.84 12.53
C ARG A 274 -2.47 -24.55 11.83
N MET A 275 -3.33 -23.98 10.99
CA MET A 275 -3.04 -22.75 10.28
C MET A 275 -2.74 -21.57 11.23
N SER A 276 -3.34 -21.58 12.42
CA SER A 276 -3.13 -20.55 13.45
C SER A 276 -1.76 -20.60 14.13
N ASP A 277 -1.04 -21.73 14.02
CA ASP A 277 0.16 -22.02 14.81
C ASP A 277 1.44 -21.48 14.17
N TYR A 278 1.38 -21.08 12.89
CA TYR A 278 2.57 -20.74 12.12
C TYR A 278 2.60 -19.29 11.69
N SER A 279 3.74 -18.62 11.84
CA SER A 279 3.96 -17.24 11.36
C SER A 279 4.02 -17.13 9.83
N THR A 280 4.31 -18.23 9.13
CA THR A 280 4.37 -18.30 7.66
C THR A 280 3.47 -19.43 7.14
N PRO A 281 2.14 -19.34 7.35
CA PRO A 281 1.22 -20.45 7.13
C PRO A 281 1.21 -20.96 5.68
N ILE A 282 1.34 -20.07 4.69
CA ILE A 282 1.34 -20.45 3.27
C ILE A 282 2.56 -21.31 2.91
N ALA A 283 3.75 -20.94 3.43
CA ALA A 283 4.96 -21.73 3.19
C ALA A 283 4.89 -23.12 3.86
N ILE A 284 4.37 -23.15 5.10
CA ILE A 284 4.18 -24.41 5.83
C ILE A 284 3.12 -25.30 5.15
N ALA A 285 2.00 -24.72 4.70
CA ALA A 285 1.00 -25.46 3.95
C ALA A 285 1.61 -26.14 2.72
N PHE A 286 2.43 -25.41 1.96
CA PHE A 286 3.05 -25.98 0.78
C PHE A 286 4.14 -27.01 1.10
N ARG A 287 4.86 -26.86 2.24
CA ARG A 287 5.76 -27.89 2.76
C ARG A 287 5.02 -29.18 3.09
N ASP A 288 3.91 -29.07 3.82
CA ASP A 288 3.14 -30.25 4.28
C ASP A 288 2.43 -30.93 3.10
N GLY A 289 2.04 -30.18 2.05
CA GLY A 289 1.40 -30.74 0.87
C GLY A 289 2.35 -31.38 -0.15
N VAL A 290 3.49 -30.74 -0.44
CA VAL A 290 4.38 -31.11 -1.56
C VAL A 290 5.85 -31.28 -1.17
N GLY A 291 6.17 -31.08 0.12
CA GLY A 291 7.52 -31.31 0.63
C GLY A 291 8.40 -30.04 0.68
N THR A 292 9.66 -30.24 1.05
CA THR A 292 10.62 -29.18 1.36
C THR A 292 10.88 -28.21 0.19
N TRP A 293 10.84 -28.70 -1.05
CA TRP A 293 11.02 -27.81 -2.21
C TRP A 293 9.89 -26.77 -2.31
N GLY A 294 8.65 -27.17 -2.00
CA GLY A 294 7.51 -26.27 -1.97
C GLY A 294 7.66 -25.17 -0.92
N TYR A 295 8.18 -25.52 0.26
CA TYR A 295 8.50 -24.54 1.29
C TYR A 295 9.44 -23.45 0.77
N PHE A 296 10.57 -23.84 0.20
CA PHE A 296 11.56 -22.86 -0.29
C PHE A 296 11.06 -22.06 -1.49
N LEU A 297 10.24 -22.64 -2.36
CA LEU A 297 9.62 -21.90 -3.46
C LEU A 297 8.72 -20.79 -2.94
N VAL A 298 7.86 -21.08 -1.97
CA VAL A 298 6.97 -20.07 -1.39
C VAL A 298 7.77 -19.03 -0.61
N ILE A 299 8.76 -19.43 0.21
CA ILE A 299 9.63 -18.50 0.93
C ILE A 299 10.37 -17.55 -0.02
N ALA A 300 10.92 -18.07 -1.12
CA ALA A 300 11.58 -17.23 -2.12
C ALA A 300 10.61 -16.23 -2.77
N GLY A 301 9.41 -16.69 -3.15
CA GLY A 301 8.36 -15.82 -3.66
C GLY A 301 7.91 -14.76 -2.67
N MET A 302 7.75 -15.13 -1.40
CA MET A 302 7.44 -14.20 -0.31
C MET A 302 8.53 -13.13 -0.16
N LEU A 303 9.78 -13.52 -0.07
CA LEU A 303 10.91 -12.58 0.09
C LEU A 303 10.99 -11.60 -1.08
N ILE A 304 10.86 -12.09 -2.32
CA ILE A 304 10.85 -11.24 -3.51
C ILE A 304 9.65 -10.29 -3.51
N SER A 305 8.47 -10.80 -3.12
CA SER A 305 7.24 -10.00 -3.03
C SER A 305 7.38 -8.87 -2.01
N ILE A 306 7.77 -9.21 -0.77
CA ILE A 306 7.88 -8.29 0.36
C ILE A 306 8.97 -7.26 0.09
N PHE A 307 10.14 -7.70 -0.39
CA PHE A 307 11.23 -6.80 -0.79
C PHE A 307 10.78 -5.82 -1.89
N GLY A 308 10.03 -6.29 -2.89
CA GLY A 308 9.54 -5.46 -3.98
C GLY A 308 8.63 -4.35 -3.48
N VAL A 309 7.68 -4.65 -2.58
CA VAL A 309 6.78 -3.64 -1.99
C VAL A 309 7.54 -2.67 -1.10
N ALA A 310 8.45 -3.16 -0.23
CA ALA A 310 9.29 -2.32 0.62
C ALA A 310 10.13 -1.35 -0.21
N PHE A 311 10.78 -1.85 -1.26
CA PHE A 311 11.61 -1.05 -2.16
C PHE A 311 10.78 0.02 -2.89
N THR A 312 9.62 -0.36 -3.42
CA THR A 312 8.69 0.56 -4.10
C THR A 312 8.16 1.63 -3.15
N ALA A 313 7.76 1.25 -1.94
CA ALA A 313 7.31 2.18 -0.91
C ALA A 313 8.43 3.16 -0.51
N SER A 314 9.66 2.67 -0.34
CA SER A 314 10.82 3.51 0.01
C SER A 314 11.09 4.62 -1.00
N PHE A 315 10.68 4.42 -2.25
CA PHE A 315 10.84 5.36 -3.35
C PHE A 315 9.61 6.27 -3.56
N ASN A 316 8.41 5.68 -3.58
CA ASN A 316 7.18 6.42 -3.88
C ASN A 316 6.81 7.38 -2.74
N THR A 317 7.02 6.98 -1.49
CA THR A 317 6.67 7.78 -0.30
C THR A 317 7.39 9.14 -0.25
N PRO A 318 8.74 9.23 -0.37
CA PRO A 318 9.41 10.52 -0.43
C PRO A 318 9.08 11.31 -1.71
N SER A 319 8.80 10.64 -2.82
CA SER A 319 8.39 11.31 -4.06
C SER A 319 7.04 12.01 -3.93
N LEU A 320 6.11 11.43 -3.16
CA LEU A 320 4.82 12.01 -2.88
C LEU A 320 4.96 13.32 -2.09
N ILE A 321 5.67 13.30 -0.95
CA ILE A 321 5.81 14.52 -0.13
C ILE A 321 6.61 15.60 -0.86
N ALA A 322 7.56 15.22 -1.71
CA ALA A 322 8.27 16.16 -2.58
C ALA A 322 7.34 16.80 -3.63
N SER A 323 6.34 16.07 -4.15
CA SER A 323 5.37 16.64 -5.09
C SER A 323 4.44 17.64 -4.43
N LEU A 324 4.03 17.40 -3.18
CA LEU A 324 3.25 18.37 -2.39
C LEU A 324 3.99 19.70 -2.22
N ALA A 325 5.32 19.65 -2.07
CA ALA A 325 6.16 20.85 -1.98
C ALA A 325 6.36 21.55 -3.32
N ASN A 326 6.69 20.80 -4.38
CA ASN A 326 7.17 21.37 -5.65
C ASN A 326 6.05 21.69 -6.63
N GLU A 327 5.00 20.87 -6.69
CA GLU A 327 3.95 21.00 -7.70
C GLU A 327 2.75 21.81 -7.19
N HIS A 328 2.50 21.76 -5.89
CA HIS A 328 1.28 22.34 -5.31
C HIS A 328 1.54 23.39 -4.20
N GLY A 329 2.81 23.64 -3.85
CA GLY A 329 3.17 24.65 -2.84
C GLY A 329 2.56 24.41 -1.46
N MET A 330 2.17 23.15 -1.15
CA MET A 330 1.55 22.80 0.13
C MET A 330 2.57 22.62 1.25
N LEU A 331 3.85 22.41 0.91
CA LEU A 331 4.96 22.27 1.83
C LEU A 331 6.07 23.24 1.44
N PRO A 332 6.96 23.62 2.38
CA PRO A 332 8.12 24.44 2.07
C PRO A 332 8.94 23.82 0.94
N LYS A 333 9.37 24.66 -0.03
CA LYS A 333 10.16 24.21 -1.21
C LYS A 333 11.40 23.41 -0.85
N VAL A 334 11.94 23.62 0.35
CA VAL A 334 13.09 22.87 0.89
C VAL A 334 12.81 21.37 0.94
N VAL A 335 11.58 20.94 1.29
CA VAL A 335 11.19 19.53 1.36
C VAL A 335 11.33 18.85 0.00
N GLY A 336 10.98 19.57 -1.08
CA GLY A 336 11.08 19.07 -2.45
C GLY A 336 12.45 19.26 -3.12
N LYS A 337 13.48 19.74 -2.39
CA LYS A 337 14.81 20.02 -2.96
C LYS A 337 15.45 18.74 -3.50
N LYS A 338 15.89 18.78 -4.77
CA LYS A 338 16.53 17.66 -5.46
C LYS A 338 18.04 17.76 -5.41
N ASN A 339 18.71 16.59 -5.34
CA ASN A 339 20.16 16.47 -5.45
C ASN A 339 20.60 16.39 -6.92
N ARG A 340 21.91 16.19 -7.15
CA ARG A 340 22.49 16.05 -8.51
C ARG A 340 21.94 14.88 -9.32
N TYR A 341 21.34 13.89 -8.67
CA TYR A 341 20.72 12.72 -9.30
C TYR A 341 19.21 12.88 -9.48
N ASN A 342 18.69 14.11 -9.32
CA ASN A 342 17.25 14.46 -9.41
C ASN A 342 16.38 13.75 -8.36
N ALA A 343 16.95 13.30 -7.23
CA ALA A 343 16.27 12.67 -6.11
C ALA A 343 15.93 13.68 -5.02
N PRO A 344 14.72 13.67 -4.42
CA PRO A 344 14.29 14.60 -3.38
C PRO A 344 14.91 14.22 -2.03
N TRP A 345 16.14 14.60 -1.80
CA TRP A 345 16.96 14.10 -0.71
C TRP A 345 16.41 14.41 0.69
N ILE A 346 15.80 15.58 0.90
CA ILE A 346 15.18 15.93 2.19
C ILE A 346 13.96 15.05 2.47
N SER A 347 13.11 14.86 1.47
CA SER A 347 11.96 13.94 1.58
C SER A 347 12.39 12.50 1.87
N ILE A 348 13.51 12.05 1.29
CA ILE A 348 14.07 10.72 1.55
C ILE A 348 14.50 10.62 3.02
N ILE A 349 15.21 11.60 3.55
CA ILE A 349 15.65 11.62 4.97
C ILE A 349 14.42 11.63 5.89
N LEU A 350 13.44 12.51 5.64
CA LEU A 350 12.23 12.59 6.47
C LEU A 350 11.49 11.26 6.50
N THR A 351 11.32 10.63 5.34
CA THR A 351 10.66 9.31 5.24
C THR A 351 11.46 8.24 5.98
N ALA A 352 12.78 8.21 5.82
CA ALA A 352 13.66 7.26 6.51
C ALA A 352 13.57 7.42 8.02
N VAL A 353 13.64 8.66 8.54
CA VAL A 353 13.57 8.93 9.99
C VAL A 353 12.23 8.45 10.56
N VAL A 354 11.12 8.78 9.94
CA VAL A 354 9.80 8.33 10.42
C VAL A 354 9.68 6.81 10.34
N SER A 355 10.16 6.20 9.26
CA SER A 355 10.13 4.73 9.13
C SER A 355 11.04 4.03 10.15
N LEU A 356 12.19 4.61 10.50
CA LEU A 356 13.07 4.08 11.56
C LEU A 356 12.41 4.13 12.95
N LEU A 357 11.57 5.13 13.23
CA LEU A 357 10.79 5.18 14.47
C LEU A 357 9.68 4.13 14.48
N LEU A 358 9.00 3.97 13.35
CA LEU A 358 7.86 3.05 13.20
C LEU A 358 8.28 1.57 13.20
N VAL A 359 9.44 1.24 12.65
CA VAL A 359 9.89 -0.16 12.49
C VAL A 359 10.18 -0.88 13.82
N THR A 360 10.23 -0.15 14.94
CA THR A 360 10.31 -0.73 16.28
C THR A 360 8.99 -1.32 16.79
N GLN A 361 7.89 -1.04 16.08
CA GLN A 361 6.55 -1.51 16.43
C GLN A 361 6.28 -2.91 15.87
N SER A 362 5.26 -3.60 16.43
CA SER A 362 4.84 -4.90 15.92
C SER A 362 4.23 -4.78 14.52
N TYR A 363 4.38 -5.83 13.70
CA TYR A 363 3.82 -5.90 12.36
C TYR A 363 2.30 -5.63 12.35
N LEU A 364 1.54 -6.26 13.25
CA LEU A 364 0.08 -6.07 13.33
C LEU A 364 -0.31 -4.63 13.73
N PHE A 365 0.49 -3.97 14.55
CA PHE A 365 0.25 -2.57 14.87
C PHE A 365 0.47 -1.66 13.66
N LEU A 366 1.54 -1.91 12.89
CA LEU A 366 1.79 -1.18 11.64
C LEU A 366 0.67 -1.41 10.62
N VAL A 367 0.18 -2.64 10.48
CA VAL A 367 -1.01 -2.99 9.68
C VAL A 367 -2.22 -2.15 10.12
N SER A 368 -2.48 -2.06 11.43
CA SER A 368 -3.60 -1.26 11.96
C SER A 368 -3.44 0.24 11.64
N CYS A 369 -2.22 0.78 11.69
CA CYS A 369 -1.94 2.16 11.30
C CYS A 369 -2.16 2.39 9.79
N ILE A 370 -1.79 1.43 8.94
CA ILE A 370 -2.05 1.48 7.50
C ILE A 370 -3.55 1.50 7.22
N VAL A 371 -4.32 0.64 7.88
CA VAL A 371 -5.79 0.60 7.72
C VAL A 371 -6.42 1.91 8.17
N LEU A 372 -6.00 2.48 9.31
CA LEU A 372 -6.47 3.78 9.77
C LEU A 372 -6.15 4.89 8.77
N ALA A 373 -4.91 4.98 8.31
CA ALA A 373 -4.49 5.99 7.34
C ALA A 373 -5.21 5.83 5.99
N SER A 374 -5.52 4.60 5.59
CA SER A 374 -6.36 4.31 4.42
C SER A 374 -7.80 4.79 4.64
N PHE A 375 -8.37 4.54 5.81
CA PHE A 375 -9.70 5.03 6.16
C PHE A 375 -9.78 6.57 6.11
N VAL A 376 -8.80 7.26 6.70
CA VAL A 376 -8.74 8.73 6.70
C VAL A 376 -8.71 9.31 5.29
N GLN A 377 -8.10 8.64 4.32
CA GLN A 377 -8.11 9.11 2.93
C GLN A 377 -9.35 8.65 2.14
N TYR A 378 -9.94 7.47 2.45
CA TYR A 378 -11.07 6.93 1.68
C TYR A 378 -12.35 7.70 1.95
N VAL A 379 -12.64 8.06 3.19
CA VAL A 379 -13.87 8.75 3.56
C VAL A 379 -13.99 10.12 2.86
N PRO A 380 -13.03 11.04 2.95
CA PRO A 380 -13.11 12.30 2.21
C PRO A 380 -13.12 12.12 0.69
N THR A 381 -12.42 11.08 0.18
CA THR A 381 -12.41 10.77 -1.26
C THR A 381 -13.80 10.35 -1.74
N ILE A 382 -14.53 9.53 -0.98
CA ILE A 382 -15.91 9.15 -1.30
C ILE A 382 -16.85 10.37 -1.25
N PHE A 383 -16.68 11.26 -0.27
CA PHE A 383 -17.44 12.51 -0.22
C PHE A 383 -17.11 13.43 -1.40
N ALA A 384 -15.86 13.49 -1.84
CA ALA A 384 -15.47 14.23 -3.05
C ALA A 384 -16.15 13.66 -4.30
N ASP A 385 -16.22 12.33 -4.42
CA ASP A 385 -16.91 11.65 -5.50
C ASP A 385 -18.40 11.98 -5.51
N ILE A 386 -19.09 11.90 -4.37
CA ILE A 386 -20.50 12.29 -4.22
C ILE A 386 -20.71 13.75 -4.64
N ARG A 387 -19.84 14.66 -4.22
CA ARG A 387 -19.91 16.07 -4.59
C ARG A 387 -19.81 16.25 -6.10
N PHE A 388 -18.83 15.64 -6.76
CA PHE A 388 -18.64 15.80 -8.20
C PHE A 388 -19.70 15.06 -9.03
N LEU A 389 -20.31 14.00 -8.50
CA LEU A 389 -21.50 13.36 -9.08
C LEU A 389 -22.72 14.29 -9.03
N HIS A 390 -22.81 15.16 -8.02
CA HIS A 390 -23.92 16.12 -7.87
C HIS A 390 -23.70 17.37 -8.71
N THR A 391 -22.53 18.00 -8.60
CA THR A 391 -22.24 19.30 -9.25
C THR A 391 -21.89 19.17 -10.73
N ASN A 392 -21.40 17.99 -11.14
CA ASN A 392 -20.85 17.74 -12.49
C ASN A 392 -19.76 18.74 -12.91
N GLU A 393 -19.09 19.36 -11.92
CA GLU A 393 -18.05 20.38 -12.10
C GLU A 393 -16.84 19.84 -12.89
N PHE A 394 -16.50 18.57 -12.66
CA PHE A 394 -15.47 17.84 -13.40
C PHE A 394 -16.10 16.66 -14.14
N PRO A 395 -16.32 16.74 -15.47
CA PRO A 395 -16.95 15.66 -16.22
C PRO A 395 -16.05 14.42 -16.36
N THR A 396 -16.64 13.25 -16.40
CA THR A 396 -15.92 11.97 -16.57
C THR A 396 -15.44 11.77 -18.01
N HIS A 397 -14.25 11.18 -18.19
CA HIS A 397 -13.62 10.95 -19.49
C HIS A 397 -13.42 9.46 -19.81
N GLY A 398 -14.37 8.60 -19.51
CA GLY A 398 -14.30 7.20 -19.97
C GLY A 398 -14.74 6.15 -18.97
N PHE A 399 -14.99 6.51 -17.72
CA PHE A 399 -15.62 5.65 -16.72
C PHE A 399 -16.76 6.41 -16.04
N LYS A 400 -17.87 5.73 -15.82
CA LYS A 400 -19.00 6.25 -15.04
C LYS A 400 -19.29 5.26 -13.92
N LEU A 401 -19.43 5.78 -12.71
CA LEU A 401 -19.72 4.97 -11.54
C LEU A 401 -21.08 4.25 -11.69
N PRO A 402 -21.10 2.90 -11.66
CA PRO A 402 -22.36 2.17 -11.69
C PRO A 402 -23.15 2.45 -10.39
N GLY A 403 -24.47 2.51 -10.50
CA GLY A 403 -25.35 2.77 -9.34
C GLY A 403 -25.23 4.18 -8.73
N LYS A 404 -24.46 5.08 -9.37
CA LYS A 404 -24.33 6.49 -8.98
C LYS A 404 -24.07 6.65 -7.46
N TYR A 405 -25.07 7.08 -6.68
CA TYR A 405 -24.94 7.33 -5.24
C TYR A 405 -24.99 6.07 -4.35
N ILE A 406 -25.45 4.94 -4.87
CA ILE A 406 -25.60 3.70 -4.08
C ILE A 406 -24.24 3.17 -3.65
N ILE A 407 -23.26 3.09 -4.57
CA ILE A 407 -21.93 2.57 -4.27
C ILE A 407 -21.20 3.46 -3.26
N PRO A 408 -21.11 4.80 -3.41
CA PRO A 408 -20.51 5.66 -2.40
C PRO A 408 -21.21 5.56 -1.03
N ALA A 409 -22.55 5.48 -0.99
CA ALA A 409 -23.29 5.35 0.26
C ALA A 409 -22.96 4.03 1.00
N LEU A 410 -22.93 2.91 0.28
CA LEU A 410 -22.53 1.61 0.85
C LEU A 410 -21.07 1.61 1.30
N ALA A 411 -20.17 2.19 0.50
CA ALA A 411 -18.75 2.33 0.86
C ALA A 411 -18.56 3.14 2.14
N LEU A 412 -19.30 4.25 2.34
CA LEU A 412 -19.30 5.04 3.56
C LEU A 412 -19.82 4.25 4.76
N LEU A 413 -20.96 3.58 4.60
CA LEU A 413 -21.60 2.82 5.68
C LEU A 413 -20.66 1.73 6.22
N ILE A 414 -20.02 0.98 5.31
CA ILE A 414 -19.09 -0.08 5.72
C ILE A 414 -17.78 0.53 6.27
N SER A 415 -17.32 1.65 5.73
CA SER A 415 -16.17 2.39 6.28
C SER A 415 -16.43 2.84 7.71
N LEU A 416 -17.64 3.28 8.04
CA LEU A 416 -18.03 3.64 9.41
C LEU A 416 -18.00 2.44 10.36
N TYR A 417 -18.41 1.25 9.90
CA TYR A 417 -18.27 0.02 10.70
C TYR A 417 -16.81 -0.28 11.05
N MET A 418 -15.86 0.03 10.18
CA MET A 418 -14.43 -0.18 10.46
C MET A 418 -13.91 0.65 11.64
N VAL A 419 -14.46 1.85 11.86
CA VAL A 419 -14.03 2.72 12.97
C VAL A 419 -14.21 2.03 14.32
N THR A 420 -15.27 1.22 14.47
CA THR A 420 -15.56 0.49 15.72
C THR A 420 -14.52 -0.60 16.04
N ASN A 421 -13.70 -0.97 15.07
CA ASN A 421 -12.68 -2.01 15.22
C ASN A 421 -11.26 -1.46 15.44
N PHE A 422 -11.07 -0.13 15.42
CA PHE A 422 -9.76 0.45 15.72
C PHE A 422 -9.48 0.43 17.22
N THR A 423 -8.24 0.06 17.57
CA THR A 423 -7.78 0.17 18.97
C THR A 423 -7.57 1.63 19.36
N VAL A 424 -7.73 1.95 20.63
CA VAL A 424 -7.45 3.29 21.16
C VAL A 424 -6.04 3.76 20.78
N LYS A 425 -5.04 2.87 20.86
CA LYS A 425 -3.66 3.17 20.49
C LYS A 425 -3.55 3.59 19.01
N THR A 426 -4.24 2.91 18.12
CA THR A 426 -4.25 3.25 16.68
C THR A 426 -4.93 4.60 16.43
N ILE A 427 -6.06 4.85 17.09
CA ILE A 427 -6.77 6.14 16.98
C ILE A 427 -5.89 7.28 17.49
N MET A 428 -5.21 7.10 18.64
CA MET A 428 -4.29 8.11 19.17
C MET A 428 -3.19 8.48 18.18
N VAL A 429 -2.59 7.50 17.49
CA VAL A 429 -1.60 7.77 16.45
C VAL A 429 -2.20 8.60 15.32
N GLY A 430 -3.40 8.27 14.84
CA GLY A 430 -4.09 9.04 13.82
C GLY A 430 -4.36 10.50 14.25
N VAL A 431 -4.82 10.69 15.50
CA VAL A 431 -5.04 12.04 16.07
C VAL A 431 -3.72 12.81 16.17
N ILE A 432 -2.63 12.17 16.62
CA ILE A 432 -1.32 12.81 16.68
C ILE A 432 -0.87 13.26 15.28
N VAL A 433 -1.00 12.42 14.28
CA VAL A 433 -0.63 12.75 12.89
C VAL A 433 -1.48 13.93 12.39
N ALA A 434 -2.80 13.92 12.61
CA ALA A 434 -3.69 15.00 12.21
C ALA A 434 -3.34 16.32 12.90
N VAL A 435 -3.12 16.31 14.21
CA VAL A 435 -2.75 17.52 14.97
C VAL A 435 -1.40 18.07 14.52
N LEU A 436 -0.40 17.21 14.31
CA LEU A 436 0.91 17.64 13.79
C LEU A 436 0.81 18.22 12.39
N ALA A 437 -0.02 17.63 11.52
CA ALA A 437 -0.27 18.15 10.17
C ALA A 437 -1.01 19.49 10.23
N ALA A 438 -2.04 19.65 11.06
CA ALA A 438 -2.75 20.92 11.23
C ALA A 438 -1.83 22.03 11.76
N ILE A 439 -0.98 21.72 12.74
CA ILE A 439 0.03 22.66 13.26
C ILE A 439 1.00 23.07 12.14
N ALA A 440 1.52 22.10 11.39
CA ALA A 440 2.42 22.37 10.26
C ALA A 440 1.74 23.26 9.20
N TYR A 441 0.47 23.01 8.88
CA TYR A 441 -0.31 23.82 7.94
C TYR A 441 -0.40 25.30 8.37
N ILE A 442 -0.71 25.56 9.65
CA ILE A 442 -0.81 26.93 10.19
C ILE A 442 0.52 27.68 10.05
N PHE A 443 1.65 27.01 10.32
CA PHE A 443 2.97 27.65 10.17
C PHE A 443 3.29 27.96 8.72
N ILE A 444 2.98 27.03 7.79
CA ILE A 444 3.22 27.21 6.36
C ILE A 444 2.39 28.37 5.80
N GLU A 445 1.11 28.45 6.17
CA GLU A 445 0.21 29.52 5.72
C GLU A 445 0.69 30.90 6.18
N LYS A 446 1.11 31.03 7.45
CA LYS A 446 1.69 32.28 7.99
C LYS A 446 2.97 32.72 7.28
N ASP A 447 3.83 31.77 6.91
CA ASP A 447 5.07 32.10 6.19
C ASP A 447 4.78 32.51 4.73
N GLU A 448 3.77 31.94 4.08
CA GLU A 448 3.33 32.39 2.75
C GLU A 448 2.72 33.78 2.78
N GLU A 449 1.92 34.12 3.79
CA GLU A 449 1.36 35.46 3.95
C GLU A 449 2.46 36.49 4.13
N LYS A 450 3.44 36.25 5.02
CA LYS A 450 4.59 37.12 5.22
C LYS A 450 5.40 37.31 3.95
N GLU A 451 5.62 36.25 3.17
CA GLU A 451 6.36 36.37 1.91
C GLU A 451 5.60 37.15 0.84
N LYS A 452 4.27 37.00 0.75
CA LYS A 452 3.41 37.83 -0.12
C LYS A 452 3.45 39.29 0.28
N GLU A 453 3.37 39.62 1.58
CA GLU A 453 3.50 40.97 2.08
C GLU A 453 4.87 41.58 1.76
N ARG A 454 5.94 40.80 1.93
CA ARG A 454 7.31 41.21 1.62
C ARG A 454 7.47 41.54 0.12
N GLN A 455 6.95 40.65 -0.74
CA GLN A 455 7.00 40.86 -2.19
C GLN A 455 6.16 42.08 -2.63
N ALA A 456 4.98 42.30 -2.02
CA ALA A 456 4.16 43.45 -2.27
C ALA A 456 4.89 44.75 -1.88
N LYS A 457 5.54 44.77 -0.71
CA LYS A 457 6.37 45.92 -0.27
C LYS A 457 7.53 46.20 -1.22
N LEU A 458 8.24 45.14 -1.67
CA LEU A 458 9.33 45.27 -2.64
C LEU A 458 8.84 45.79 -4.01
N ALA A 459 7.68 45.32 -4.47
CA ALA A 459 7.07 45.82 -5.71
C ALA A 459 6.66 47.27 -5.63
N GLN A 460 6.17 47.76 -4.48
CA GLN A 460 5.86 49.16 -4.24
C GLN A 460 7.12 50.02 -4.22
N LEU A 461 8.22 49.55 -3.61
CA LEU A 461 9.50 50.25 -3.60
C LEU A 461 10.11 50.37 -5.00
N ARG A 462 9.99 49.30 -5.84
CA ARG A 462 10.45 49.33 -7.25
C ARG A 462 9.65 50.28 -8.16
N LYS A 463 8.40 50.60 -7.81
CA LYS A 463 7.58 51.56 -8.55
C LYS A 463 7.83 53.02 -8.13
N LYS A 464 8.48 53.23 -6.98
CA LYS A 464 8.83 54.57 -6.47
C LYS A 464 10.22 55.05 -6.88
N ASN A 465 11.07 54.16 -7.35
CA ASN A 465 12.37 54.43 -7.99
C ASN A 465 12.25 54.29 -9.50
#